data_cf81b1a33cbfb2d6160b0e7e570b6dfd
#
_entry.id   cf81b1a33cbfb2d6160b0e7e570b6dfd
#
_cell.length_a   1.000
_cell.length_b   1.000
_cell.length_c   1.000
_cell.angle_alpha   90.00
_cell.angle_beta   90.00
_cell.angle_gamma   90.00
#
_symmetry.space_group_name_H-M   'P 1'
#
loop_
_entity.id
_entity.type
_entity.pdbx_description
1 polymer ?
#
loop_
_entity_poly.entity_id
_entity_poly.type
_entity_poly.pdbx_seq_one_letter_code
_entity_poly.pdbx_strand_id
1 'polypeptide(L)'
;MNRRQFTLATALCAALPMASFAQDAKLLSLEEISEYLNGISAVESSFTQVNWDNSISTGTLLLKRPGRIRLEYDEPDSGLMMAIGGNLAVFDKKSNVPPERYPVRRTPLWLLLQRNVDLTDQKMVVGHGMAGDFTYVEAMDPKRPE
;
A
#
# COMPACT_ATOMS: atom_id res chain seq x y z
N MET A 1 -69.95 7.10 -38.72
CA MET A 1 -68.76 6.42 -39.22
C MET A 1 -67.55 7.21 -38.70
N ASN A 2 -66.98 6.76 -37.63
CA ASN A 2 -65.97 7.52 -36.90
C ASN A 2 -64.55 6.97 -37.22
N ARG A 3 -63.73 7.78 -37.86
CA ARG A 3 -62.30 7.51 -38.06
C ARG A 3 -61.53 7.84 -36.79
N ARG A 4 -61.07 6.80 -36.12
CA ARG A 4 -60.12 6.92 -35.02
C ARG A 4 -58.74 7.22 -35.60
N GLN A 5 -58.23 8.41 -35.34
CA GLN A 5 -56.83 8.72 -35.59
C GLN A 5 -55.98 8.17 -34.45
N PHE A 6 -55.10 7.24 -34.78
CA PHE A 6 -54.05 6.75 -33.88
C PHE A 6 -52.84 7.70 -33.98
N THR A 7 -52.61 8.48 -32.96
CA THR A 7 -51.36 9.26 -32.81
C THR A 7 -50.30 8.35 -32.19
N LEU A 8 -49.33 7.96 -32.99
CA LEU A 8 -48.08 7.34 -32.49
C LEU A 8 -47.24 8.39 -31.79
N ALA A 9 -47.12 8.26 -30.48
CA ALA A 9 -46.14 9.04 -29.71
C ALA A 9 -44.78 8.33 -29.83
N THR A 10 -43.89 8.91 -30.62
CA THR A 10 -42.49 8.46 -30.72
C THR A 10 -41.75 8.96 -29.50
N ALA A 11 -41.45 8.06 -28.56
CA ALA A 11 -40.56 8.38 -27.43
C ALA A 11 -39.11 8.44 -27.94
N LEU A 12 -38.57 9.66 -28.00
CA LEU A 12 -37.16 9.90 -28.29
C LEU A 12 -36.35 9.63 -27.03
N CYS A 13 -35.78 8.43 -26.92
CA CYS A 13 -34.77 8.13 -25.91
C CYS A 13 -33.47 8.87 -26.24
N ALA A 14 -33.23 10.01 -25.58
CA ALA A 14 -31.95 10.69 -25.60
C ALA A 14 -30.94 9.82 -24.83
N ALA A 15 -30.09 9.08 -25.52
CA ALA A 15 -28.93 8.43 -24.96
C ALA A 15 -27.91 9.52 -24.58
N LEU A 16 -27.87 9.88 -23.31
CA LEU A 16 -26.80 10.70 -22.78
C LEU A 16 -25.49 9.86 -22.80
N PRO A 17 -24.41 10.36 -23.41
CA PRO A 17 -23.12 9.70 -23.27
C PRO A 17 -22.70 9.80 -21.79
N MET A 18 -22.67 8.66 -21.11
CA MET A 18 -21.95 8.58 -19.84
C MET A 18 -20.47 8.82 -20.17
N ALA A 19 -20.01 10.03 -19.91
CA ALA A 19 -18.60 10.32 -19.88
C ALA A 19 -17.99 9.47 -18.76
N SER A 20 -17.39 8.35 -19.13
CA SER A 20 -16.48 7.62 -18.26
C SER A 20 -15.34 8.58 -17.99
N PHE A 21 -15.31 9.18 -16.81
CA PHE A 21 -14.08 9.79 -16.30
C PHE A 21 -13.12 8.63 -16.03
N ALA A 22 -12.41 8.22 -17.05
CA ALA A 22 -11.17 7.49 -16.88
C ALA A 22 -10.26 8.47 -16.13
N GLN A 23 -10.12 8.27 -14.85
CA GLN A 23 -9.14 8.99 -14.05
C GLN A 23 -7.80 8.44 -14.54
N ASP A 24 -7.11 9.20 -15.39
CA ASP A 24 -5.78 8.83 -15.85
C ASP A 24 -4.91 8.61 -14.62
N ALA A 25 -4.44 7.37 -14.45
CA ALA A 25 -3.54 7.03 -13.37
C ALA A 25 -2.30 7.92 -13.50
N LYS A 26 -2.09 8.79 -12.52
CA LYS A 26 -1.00 9.76 -12.49
C LYS A 26 0.12 9.24 -11.59
N LEU A 27 1.36 9.28 -12.09
CA LEU A 27 2.52 9.08 -11.23
C LEU A 27 2.53 10.15 -10.13
N LEU A 28 2.42 9.72 -8.88
CA LEU A 28 2.59 10.60 -7.73
C LEU A 28 4.08 10.85 -7.51
N SER A 29 4.43 12.10 -7.21
CA SER A 29 5.81 12.44 -6.84
C SER A 29 6.16 11.91 -5.44
N LEU A 30 7.45 11.82 -5.13
CA LEU A 30 7.88 11.42 -3.79
C LEU A 30 7.42 12.41 -2.71
N GLU A 31 7.27 13.69 -3.07
CA GLU A 31 6.71 14.72 -2.20
C GLU A 31 5.23 14.46 -1.91
N GLU A 32 4.41 14.20 -2.95
CA GLU A 32 2.98 13.89 -2.81
C GLU A 32 2.78 12.65 -1.95
N ILE A 33 3.61 11.60 -2.13
CA ILE A 33 3.56 10.38 -1.32
C ILE A 33 3.97 10.67 0.13
N SER A 34 5.00 11.49 0.34
CA SER A 34 5.46 11.89 1.68
C SER A 34 4.38 12.65 2.43
N GLU A 35 3.70 13.59 1.77
CA GLU A 35 2.59 14.35 2.34
C GLU A 35 1.44 13.43 2.74
N TYR A 36 1.05 12.52 1.84
CA TYR A 36 0.02 11.52 2.12
C TYR A 36 0.38 10.67 3.35
N LEU A 37 1.60 10.14 3.41
CA LEU A 37 2.06 9.34 4.54
C LEU A 37 2.11 10.15 5.84
N ASN A 38 2.45 11.43 5.79
CA ASN A 38 2.47 12.31 6.95
C ASN A 38 1.07 12.59 7.49
N GLY A 39 0.04 12.53 6.65
CA GLY A 39 -1.37 12.63 7.06
C GLY A 39 -1.88 11.39 7.82
N ILE A 40 -1.19 10.26 7.72
CA ILE A 40 -1.58 9.00 8.37
C ILE A 40 -0.99 8.92 9.77
N SER A 41 -1.83 8.83 10.79
CA SER A 41 -1.40 8.58 12.18
C SER A 41 -1.55 7.12 12.59
N ALA A 42 -2.61 6.47 12.14
CA ALA A 42 -2.88 5.06 12.38
C ALA A 42 -3.60 4.44 11.19
N VAL A 43 -3.25 3.19 10.87
CA VAL A 43 -3.89 2.39 9.81
C VAL A 43 -4.03 0.96 10.29
N GLU A 44 -5.17 0.37 9.98
CA GLU A 44 -5.40 -1.06 9.97
C GLU A 44 -5.82 -1.46 8.56
N SER A 45 -5.13 -2.42 7.96
CA SER A 45 -5.39 -2.86 6.59
C SER A 45 -4.90 -4.29 6.38
N SER A 46 -5.47 -4.96 5.40
CA SER A 46 -4.83 -6.15 4.84
C SER A 46 -3.63 -5.74 3.99
N PHE A 47 -2.64 -6.62 3.87
CA PHE A 47 -1.52 -6.47 2.96
C PHE A 47 -1.29 -7.72 2.14
N THR A 48 -0.68 -7.54 0.99
CA THR A 48 -0.17 -8.63 0.14
C THR A 48 1.31 -8.38 -0.09
N GLN A 49 2.11 -9.40 0.12
CA GLN A 49 3.55 -9.41 -0.12
C GLN A 49 3.88 -10.40 -1.21
N VAL A 50 4.63 -9.96 -2.20
CA VAL A 50 5.28 -10.85 -3.18
C VAL A 50 6.69 -11.13 -2.69
N ASN A 51 6.99 -12.39 -2.42
CA ASN A 51 8.27 -12.84 -1.92
C ASN A 51 9.30 -12.95 -3.07
N TRP A 52 10.57 -13.11 -2.73
CA TRP A 52 11.68 -13.24 -3.69
C TRP A 52 11.55 -14.45 -4.63
N ASP A 53 10.83 -15.50 -4.20
CA ASP A 53 10.53 -16.72 -4.97
C ASP A 53 9.21 -16.60 -5.76
N ASN A 54 8.61 -15.41 -5.84
CA ASN A 54 7.30 -15.10 -6.41
C ASN A 54 6.10 -15.74 -5.67
N SER A 55 6.30 -16.35 -4.52
CA SER A 55 5.18 -16.74 -3.66
C SER A 55 4.48 -15.49 -3.09
N ILE A 56 3.22 -15.66 -2.72
CA ILE A 56 2.40 -14.57 -2.19
C ILE A 56 2.07 -14.87 -0.73
N SER A 57 2.41 -13.94 0.14
CA SER A 57 1.97 -13.93 1.53
C SER A 57 0.95 -12.82 1.75
N THR A 58 -0.04 -13.08 2.58
CA THR A 58 -1.05 -12.09 2.99
C THR A 58 -1.06 -11.92 4.50
N GLY A 59 -1.72 -10.89 4.96
CA GLY A 59 -1.87 -10.68 6.39
C GLY A 59 -2.51 -9.35 6.74
N THR A 60 -2.43 -9.02 8.02
CA THR A 60 -2.95 -7.76 8.58
C THR A 60 -1.81 -6.86 8.99
N LEU A 61 -1.90 -5.61 8.56
CA LEU A 61 -1.02 -4.50 8.91
C LEU A 61 -1.71 -3.62 9.94
N LEU A 62 -1.06 -3.39 11.07
CA LEU A 62 -1.41 -2.37 12.04
C LEU A 62 -0.25 -1.38 12.14
N LEU A 63 -0.49 -0.14 11.75
CA LEU A 63 0.49 0.93 11.79
C LEU A 63 0.01 2.01 12.76
N LYS A 64 0.89 2.44 13.66
CA LYS A 64 0.67 3.61 14.50
C LYS A 64 1.94 4.45 14.55
N ARG A 65 1.90 5.55 13.84
CA ARG A 65 3.04 6.46 13.73
C ARG A 65 3.13 7.42 14.92
N PRO A 66 4.34 7.81 15.28
CA PRO A 66 5.61 7.27 14.82
C PRO A 66 6.00 5.95 15.49
N GLY A 67 6.81 5.16 14.82
CA GLY A 67 7.63 4.11 15.41
C GLY A 67 6.99 2.79 15.75
N ARG A 68 5.72 2.55 15.41
CA ARG A 68 5.03 1.29 15.71
C ARG A 68 4.42 0.69 14.46
N ILE A 69 4.72 -0.58 14.21
CA ILE A 69 4.08 -1.40 13.18
C ILE A 69 3.96 -2.83 13.67
N ARG A 70 2.90 -3.50 13.25
CA ARG A 70 2.68 -4.92 13.42
C ARG A 70 2.20 -5.48 12.09
N LEU A 71 2.88 -6.48 11.60
CA LEU A 71 2.53 -7.27 10.42
C LEU A 71 2.28 -8.70 10.91
N GLU A 72 1.05 -9.15 10.80
CA GLU A 72 0.65 -10.50 11.17
C GLU A 72 0.29 -11.27 9.90
N TYR A 73 1.12 -12.27 9.58
CA TYR A 73 0.96 -13.08 8.39
C TYR A 73 -0.09 -14.16 8.60
N ASP A 74 -0.89 -14.40 7.56
CA ASP A 74 -1.86 -15.48 7.51
C ASP A 74 -1.17 -16.84 7.32
N GLU A 75 -1.90 -17.92 7.61
CA GLU A 75 -1.44 -19.27 7.26
C GLU A 75 -1.24 -19.39 5.74
N PRO A 76 -0.24 -20.15 5.26
CA PRO A 76 0.66 -21.03 6.01
C PRO A 76 1.90 -20.35 6.62
N ASP A 77 2.13 -19.07 6.36
CA ASP A 77 3.35 -18.37 6.79
C ASP A 77 3.38 -18.14 8.31
N SER A 78 2.26 -17.73 8.89
CA SER A 78 2.09 -17.58 10.35
C SER A 78 3.17 -16.76 11.04
N GLY A 79 3.86 -15.89 10.33
CA GLY A 79 4.89 -14.99 10.86
C GLY A 79 4.26 -13.82 11.61
N LEU A 80 5.04 -13.21 12.50
CA LEU A 80 4.70 -11.94 13.13
C LEU A 80 5.93 -11.04 13.11
N MET A 81 5.77 -9.85 12.56
CA MET A 81 6.79 -8.82 12.55
C MET A 81 6.29 -7.60 13.33
N MET A 82 7.07 -7.11 14.27
CA MET A 82 6.70 -5.95 15.09
C MET A 82 7.86 -4.98 15.24
N ALA A 83 7.59 -3.70 15.02
CA ALA A 83 8.52 -2.65 15.40
C ALA A 83 7.93 -1.79 16.52
N ILE A 84 8.75 -1.59 17.55
CA ILE A 84 8.46 -0.72 18.69
C ILE A 84 9.80 -0.26 19.32
N GLY A 85 9.85 1.00 19.77
CA GLY A 85 11.03 1.51 20.47
C GLY A 85 12.33 1.47 19.66
N GLY A 86 12.23 1.56 18.31
CA GLY A 86 13.39 1.57 17.42
C GLY A 86 13.94 0.19 17.06
N ASN A 87 13.32 -0.90 17.53
CA ASN A 87 13.69 -2.27 17.21
C ASN A 87 12.57 -2.95 16.43
N LEU A 88 12.96 -3.72 15.42
CA LEU A 88 12.12 -4.65 14.68
C LEU A 88 12.36 -6.05 15.25
N ALA A 89 11.33 -6.74 15.66
CA ALA A 89 11.35 -8.13 16.09
C ALA A 89 10.58 -8.99 15.09
N VAL A 90 11.19 -10.09 14.65
CA VAL A 90 10.60 -11.08 13.75
C VAL A 90 10.41 -12.37 14.52
N PHE A 91 9.16 -12.81 14.60
CA PHE A 91 8.76 -14.03 15.30
C PHE A 91 8.35 -15.08 14.26
N ASP A 92 8.92 -16.25 14.36
CA ASP A 92 8.41 -17.43 13.68
C ASP A 92 7.51 -18.21 14.64
N LYS A 93 6.21 -18.22 14.37
CA LYS A 93 5.24 -18.95 15.23
C LYS A 93 5.41 -20.47 15.16
N LYS A 94 6.13 -20.99 14.17
CA LYS A 94 6.35 -22.43 13.97
C LYS A 94 7.59 -22.94 14.71
N SER A 95 8.46 -22.05 15.13
CA SER A 95 9.66 -22.37 15.85
C SER A 95 9.62 -21.84 17.29
N ASN A 96 10.22 -22.58 18.23
CA ASN A 96 10.39 -22.13 19.61
C ASN A 96 11.69 -21.31 19.81
N VAL A 97 12.23 -20.73 18.74
CA VAL A 97 13.41 -19.87 18.83
C VAL A 97 13.02 -18.46 19.25
N PRO A 98 13.87 -17.78 20.01
CA PRO A 98 13.66 -16.36 20.31
C PRO A 98 13.55 -15.52 19.04
N PRO A 99 12.78 -14.41 19.06
CA PRO A 99 12.64 -13.56 17.88
C PRO A 99 13.97 -12.94 17.46
N GLU A 100 14.18 -12.89 16.16
CA GLU A 100 15.27 -12.11 15.60
C GLU A 100 15.01 -10.62 15.78
N ARG A 101 16.04 -9.84 16.08
CA ARG A 101 15.92 -8.40 16.34
C ARG A 101 16.87 -7.60 15.50
N TYR A 102 16.31 -6.54 14.89
CA TYR A 102 17.06 -5.63 14.03
C TYR A 102 16.77 -4.17 14.42
N PRO A 103 17.76 -3.26 14.35
CA PRO A 103 17.47 -1.83 14.43
C PRO A 103 16.55 -1.43 13.28
N VAL A 104 15.37 -0.92 13.59
CA VAL A 104 14.36 -0.58 12.55
C VAL A 104 14.88 0.46 11.55
N ARG A 105 15.79 1.34 11.98
CA ARG A 105 16.44 2.35 11.14
C ARG A 105 17.30 1.77 10.01
N ARG A 106 17.64 0.49 10.08
CA ARG A 106 18.39 -0.23 9.05
C ARG A 106 17.46 -0.98 8.08
N THR A 107 16.19 -0.88 8.27
CA THR A 107 15.19 -1.55 7.41
C THR A 107 14.40 -0.51 6.64
N PRO A 108 13.92 -0.83 5.42
CA PRO A 108 13.04 0.05 4.66
C PRO A 108 11.75 0.43 5.39
N LEU A 109 11.32 -0.35 6.38
CA LEU A 109 10.17 -0.02 7.23
C LEU A 109 10.36 1.31 7.97
N TRP A 110 11.60 1.73 8.20
CA TRP A 110 11.89 3.02 8.80
C TRP A 110 11.28 4.19 8.02
N LEU A 111 11.18 4.09 6.69
CA LEU A 111 10.58 5.12 5.85
C LEU A 111 9.13 5.40 6.23
N LEU A 112 8.39 4.37 6.65
CA LEU A 112 7.00 4.50 7.11
C LEU A 112 6.87 4.93 8.57
N LEU A 113 7.89 4.67 9.39
CA LEU A 113 7.81 4.80 10.85
C LEU A 113 8.35 6.12 11.39
N GLN A 114 8.98 6.92 10.55
CA GLN A 114 9.49 8.25 10.91
C GLN A 114 8.35 9.16 11.37
N ARG A 115 8.67 10.12 12.25
CA ARG A 115 7.72 11.16 12.66
C ARG A 115 7.34 12.05 11.48
N ASN A 116 8.32 12.46 10.70
CA ASN A 116 8.17 13.21 9.46
C ASN A 116 8.78 12.37 8.34
N VAL A 117 7.94 11.92 7.41
CA VAL A 117 8.38 11.21 6.22
C VAL A 117 8.77 12.23 5.17
N ASP A 118 9.97 12.10 4.66
CA ASP A 118 10.45 12.78 3.47
C ASP A 118 11.18 11.74 2.60
N LEU A 119 10.50 11.26 1.57
CA LEU A 119 11.05 10.24 0.68
C LEU A 119 12.06 10.82 -0.31
N THR A 120 12.13 12.14 -0.44
CA THR A 120 13.02 12.80 -1.41
C THR A 120 14.47 12.83 -0.93
N ASP A 121 14.70 12.84 0.39
CA ASP A 121 16.02 12.89 1.03
C ASP A 121 16.39 11.57 1.73
N GLN A 122 15.85 10.45 1.28
CA GLN A 122 16.14 9.14 1.89
C GLN A 122 17.10 8.33 1.03
N LYS A 123 18.26 7.98 1.59
CA LYS A 123 19.26 7.11 0.93
C LYS A 123 18.74 5.69 0.67
N MET A 124 17.66 5.30 1.33
CA MET A 124 17.03 3.99 1.13
C MET A 124 16.10 3.97 -0.09
N VAL A 125 15.60 5.13 -0.55
CA VAL A 125 14.78 5.20 -1.75
C VAL A 125 15.68 5.11 -2.96
N VAL A 126 15.53 4.04 -3.74
CA VAL A 126 16.36 3.76 -4.92
C VAL A 126 15.61 3.96 -6.23
N GLY A 127 14.31 4.11 -6.18
CA GLY A 127 13.48 4.40 -7.34
C GLY A 127 12.00 4.54 -7.01
N HIS A 128 11.25 5.08 -7.94
CA HIS A 128 9.80 5.03 -7.93
C HIS A 128 9.26 5.07 -9.35
N GLY A 129 8.03 4.61 -9.54
CA GLY A 129 7.41 4.53 -10.86
C GLY A 129 5.95 4.11 -10.77
N MET A 130 5.40 3.74 -11.92
CA MET A 130 4.04 3.20 -12.01
C MET A 130 4.05 1.73 -12.35
N ALA A 131 3.13 0.99 -11.72
CA ALA A 131 2.79 -0.37 -12.08
C ALA A 131 1.25 -0.46 -12.24
N GLY A 132 0.76 -0.42 -13.48
CA GLY A 132 -0.66 -0.23 -13.76
C GLY A 132 -1.14 1.11 -13.22
N ASP A 133 -2.16 1.09 -12.37
CA ASP A 133 -2.77 2.27 -11.75
C ASP A 133 -2.13 2.68 -10.41
N PHE A 134 -1.05 1.99 -10.01
CA PHE A 134 -0.40 2.23 -8.73
C PHE A 134 0.94 2.91 -8.93
N THR A 135 1.23 3.91 -8.09
CA THR A 135 2.58 4.40 -7.90
C THR A 135 3.30 3.52 -6.88
N TYR A 136 4.50 3.05 -7.22
CA TYR A 136 5.34 2.29 -6.30
C TYR A 136 6.58 3.09 -5.92
N VAL A 137 7.12 2.78 -4.75
CA VAL A 137 8.41 3.27 -4.27
C VAL A 137 9.30 2.06 -3.98
N GLU A 138 10.47 2.08 -4.58
CA GLU A 138 11.50 1.08 -4.33
C GLU A 138 12.42 1.54 -3.20
N ALA A 139 12.58 0.69 -2.19
CA ALA A 139 13.41 0.98 -1.05
C ALA A 139 14.25 -0.23 -0.65
N MET A 140 15.52 -0.01 -0.34
CA MET A 140 16.44 -1.05 0.14
C MET A 140 17.39 -0.50 1.20
N ASP A 141 17.98 -1.41 1.99
CA ASP A 141 19.09 -1.04 2.89
C ASP A 141 20.33 -0.75 2.05
N PRO A 142 20.90 0.48 2.12
CA PRO A 142 22.10 0.83 1.35
C PRO A 142 23.32 -0.05 1.65
N LYS A 143 23.32 -0.75 2.79
CA LYS A 143 24.42 -1.63 3.22
C LYS A 143 24.19 -3.10 2.82
N ARG A 144 22.98 -3.43 2.35
CA ARG A 144 22.59 -4.77 1.90
C ARG A 144 21.68 -4.63 0.67
N PRO A 145 22.26 -4.36 -0.50
CA PRO A 145 21.51 -4.16 -1.73
C PRO A 145 20.99 -5.47 -2.37
N GLU A 146 20.98 -6.59 -1.62
CA GLU A 146 20.51 -7.90 -2.09
C GLU A 146 19.04 -8.11 -1.77
#